data_ba25211e42ec1525d4ff0f8f4e3ca1e1
#
_entry.id   ba25211e42ec1525d4ff0f8f4e3ca1e1
#
_cell.length_a   1.000
_cell.length_b   1.000
_cell.length_c   1.000
_cell.angle_alpha   90.00
_cell.angle_beta   90.00
_cell.angle_gamma   90.00
#
_symmetry.space_group_name_H-M   'P 1'
#
loop_
_entity.id
_entity.type
_entity.pdbx_description
1 polymer ?
#
loop_
_entity_poly.entity_id
_entity_poly.type
_entity_poly.pdbx_seq_one_letter_code
_entity_poly.pdbx_strand_id
1 'polypeptide(L)'
;MKNVMMHMSTHPRLLKDVLTQYKSTFVALKELINNSIQANAKRIEINLLPTDCDEDSINFHPIDSIQVIDDGDGIPYSQFHERIMKVATDNKAGGLGIGRFGALQIGRTMSINTVGYEAEAKKYTTTSIVLETSLFQNGELQELEIPCNTSESTEYIKTYYAVAISNLYQYEQTTKKKNKLSCEFDSLPNIKQALFESYPFNIFEGNIRFIVNGDELSREQFCIGTPCIKTAIFTDVQGNDYNVNLHFYKVNLKEKDISV
;
A
#
# COMPACT_ATOMS: atom_id res chain seq x y z
N MET A 1 7.04 24.35 11.04
CA MET A 1 7.47 23.47 9.95
C MET A 1 8.78 24.01 9.37
N LYS A 2 9.77 23.16 9.17
CA LYS A 2 11.01 23.51 8.50
C LYS A 2 10.98 22.90 7.11
N ASN A 3 11.35 23.68 6.08
CA ASN A 3 11.64 23.19 4.74
C ASN A 3 13.10 22.76 4.68
N VAL A 4 13.34 21.53 4.31
CA VAL A 4 14.67 20.95 4.14
C VAL A 4 14.73 20.31 2.77
N MET A 5 15.87 20.45 2.09
CA MET A 5 16.11 19.70 0.84
C MET A 5 16.68 18.33 1.19
N MET A 6 16.06 17.28 0.69
CA MET A 6 16.57 15.92 0.80
C MET A 6 17.16 15.47 -0.53
N HIS A 7 18.31 14.83 -0.46
CA HIS A 7 18.97 14.29 -1.64
C HIS A 7 18.51 12.85 -1.88
N MET A 8 18.07 12.56 -3.10
CA MET A 8 17.78 11.22 -3.58
C MET A 8 18.75 10.88 -4.69
N SER A 9 19.59 9.88 -4.48
CA SER A 9 20.43 9.36 -5.55
C SER A 9 19.81 8.10 -6.10
N THR A 10 19.47 8.12 -7.39
CA THR A 10 18.88 6.97 -8.05
C THR A 10 19.36 6.87 -9.49
N HIS A 11 19.54 5.64 -9.97
CA HIS A 11 19.81 5.41 -11.37
C HIS A 11 18.47 5.45 -12.15
N PRO A 12 18.32 6.24 -13.21
CA PRO A 12 17.08 6.37 -13.97
C PRO A 12 16.55 5.03 -14.51
N ARG A 13 17.43 4.08 -14.82
CA ARG A 13 17.07 2.70 -15.16
C ARG A 13 16.27 2.00 -14.06
N LEU A 14 16.69 2.14 -12.80
CA LEU A 14 16.00 1.52 -11.67
C LEU A 14 14.57 2.01 -11.55
N LEU A 15 14.32 3.30 -11.76
CA LEU A 15 12.96 3.84 -11.71
C LEU A 15 12.10 3.43 -12.89
N LYS A 16 12.69 3.34 -14.10
CA LYS A 16 11.98 2.79 -15.25
C LYS A 16 11.61 1.32 -15.02
N ASP A 17 12.50 0.56 -14.38
CA ASP A 17 12.26 -0.83 -14.03
C ASP A 17 11.18 -0.94 -12.95
N VAL A 18 11.19 -0.06 -11.93
CA VAL A 18 10.14 0.04 -10.90
C VAL A 18 8.78 0.35 -11.49
N LEU A 19 8.69 1.33 -12.39
CA LEU A 19 7.44 1.72 -13.06
C LEU A 19 6.85 0.62 -13.95
N THR A 20 7.61 -0.44 -14.23
CA THR A 20 7.19 -1.56 -15.07
C THR A 20 7.25 -2.91 -14.37
N GLN A 21 7.63 -2.95 -13.09
CA GLN A 21 7.96 -4.17 -12.36
C GLN A 21 6.73 -5.01 -12.04
N TYR A 22 5.64 -4.38 -11.60
CA TYR A 22 4.46 -5.10 -11.16
C TYR A 22 3.57 -5.49 -12.33
N LYS A 23 3.00 -6.70 -12.27
CA LYS A 23 2.13 -7.25 -13.32
C LYS A 23 0.84 -6.44 -13.50
N SER A 24 0.35 -5.81 -12.44
CA SER A 24 -0.83 -4.94 -12.44
C SER A 24 -0.69 -3.83 -11.39
N THR A 25 -1.51 -2.78 -11.52
CA THR A 25 -1.57 -1.69 -10.55
C THR A 25 -2.13 -2.16 -9.20
N PHE A 26 -2.96 -3.19 -9.17
CA PHE A 26 -3.41 -3.79 -7.93
C PHE A 26 -2.27 -4.52 -7.19
N VAL A 27 -1.37 -5.19 -7.92
CA VAL A 27 -0.17 -5.78 -7.31
C VAL A 27 0.73 -4.70 -6.72
N ALA A 28 0.86 -3.55 -7.41
CA ALA A 28 1.59 -2.40 -6.86
C ALA A 28 0.93 -1.84 -5.58
N LEU A 29 -0.41 -1.77 -5.52
CA LEU A 29 -1.13 -1.39 -4.30
C LEU A 29 -0.87 -2.37 -3.16
N LYS A 30 -0.83 -3.67 -3.43
CA LYS A 30 -0.53 -4.69 -2.41
C LYS A 30 0.85 -4.48 -1.77
N GLU A 31 1.83 -3.98 -2.51
CA GLU A 31 3.15 -3.68 -1.92
C GLU A 31 3.08 -2.56 -0.88
N LEU A 32 2.23 -1.54 -1.10
CA LEU A 32 2.02 -0.49 -0.10
C LEU A 32 1.35 -1.07 1.15
N ILE A 33 0.35 -1.93 0.98
CA ILE A 33 -0.32 -2.62 2.09
C ILE A 33 0.65 -3.55 2.83
N ASN A 34 1.49 -4.29 2.13
CA ASN A 34 2.50 -5.15 2.74
C ASN A 34 3.51 -4.34 3.58
N ASN A 35 3.88 -3.13 3.12
CA ASN A 35 4.72 -2.24 3.91
C ASN A 35 4.03 -1.80 5.20
N SER A 36 2.72 -1.51 5.16
CA SER A 36 1.93 -1.20 6.36
C SER A 36 1.88 -2.38 7.34
N ILE A 37 1.70 -3.60 6.83
CA ILE A 37 1.73 -4.83 7.66
C ILE A 37 3.11 -5.02 8.32
N GLN A 38 4.19 -4.80 7.57
CA GLN A 38 5.56 -4.88 8.08
C GLN A 38 5.89 -3.78 9.10
N ALA A 39 5.18 -2.66 9.05
CA ALA A 39 5.27 -1.56 10.03
C ALA A 39 4.37 -1.77 11.26
N ASN A 40 3.93 -3.01 11.53
CA ASN A 40 3.09 -3.39 12.67
C ASN A 40 1.71 -2.72 12.72
N ALA A 41 1.18 -2.25 11.59
CA ALA A 41 -0.14 -1.64 11.52
C ALA A 41 -1.23 -2.59 12.02
N LYS A 42 -2.19 -2.05 12.76
CA LYS A 42 -3.42 -2.73 13.18
C LYS A 42 -4.64 -2.26 12.40
N ARG A 43 -4.51 -1.13 11.73
CA ARG A 43 -5.54 -0.54 10.89
C ARG A 43 -4.90 -0.04 9.60
N ILE A 44 -5.47 -0.44 8.46
CA ILE A 44 -5.06 0.01 7.13
C ILE A 44 -6.31 0.53 6.42
N GLU A 45 -6.30 1.80 6.06
CA GLU A 45 -7.35 2.45 5.30
C GLU A 45 -6.93 2.61 3.84
N ILE A 46 -7.81 2.22 2.94
CA ILE A 46 -7.67 2.41 1.50
C ILE A 46 -8.82 3.30 1.05
N ASN A 47 -8.51 4.54 0.69
CA ASN A 47 -9.48 5.50 0.22
C ASN A 47 -9.33 5.71 -1.29
N LEU A 48 -10.37 5.38 -2.04
CA LEU A 48 -10.50 5.62 -3.46
C LEU A 48 -11.38 6.85 -3.63
N LEU A 49 -10.79 7.97 -4.01
CA LEU A 49 -11.50 9.26 -4.11
C LEU A 49 -11.99 9.46 -5.54
N PRO A 50 -13.30 9.53 -5.77
CA PRO A 50 -13.87 9.79 -7.08
C PRO A 50 -13.70 11.26 -7.49
N THR A 51 -13.81 11.53 -8.79
CA THR A 51 -13.72 12.87 -9.38
C THR A 51 -14.88 13.77 -8.97
N ASP A 52 -16.08 13.21 -8.85
CA ASP A 52 -17.31 13.92 -8.44
C ASP A 52 -17.97 13.21 -7.26
N CYS A 53 -18.21 13.96 -6.19
CA CYS A 53 -18.90 13.47 -4.99
C CYS A 53 -20.42 13.63 -5.13
N ASP A 54 -21.07 12.94 -6.06
CA ASP A 54 -22.51 12.75 -6.00
C ASP A 54 -22.78 11.53 -5.11
N GLU A 55 -23.23 11.77 -3.88
CA GLU A 55 -23.50 10.75 -2.86
C GLU A 55 -24.56 9.73 -3.31
N ASP A 56 -25.35 10.04 -4.31
CA ASP A 56 -26.44 9.21 -4.82
C ASP A 56 -26.09 8.34 -6.03
N SER A 57 -24.88 8.44 -6.58
CA SER A 57 -24.55 7.66 -7.77
C SER A 57 -24.07 6.26 -7.37
N ILE A 58 -24.89 5.26 -7.69
CA ILE A 58 -24.58 3.83 -7.60
C ILE A 58 -23.42 3.43 -8.55
N ASN A 59 -23.10 4.29 -9.49
CA ASN A 59 -22.02 4.08 -10.45
C ASN A 59 -20.71 4.64 -9.88
N PHE A 60 -19.70 3.79 -9.78
CA PHE A 60 -18.37 4.16 -9.40
C PHE A 60 -17.76 5.05 -10.49
N HIS A 61 -17.69 6.36 -10.21
CA HIS A 61 -17.07 7.31 -11.12
C HIS A 61 -15.56 7.10 -11.20
N PRO A 62 -14.90 7.68 -12.21
CA PRO A 62 -13.44 7.67 -12.30
C PRO A 62 -12.81 8.09 -10.97
N ILE A 63 -11.79 7.35 -10.57
CA ILE A 63 -11.02 7.64 -9.35
C ILE A 63 -9.98 8.71 -9.70
N ASP A 64 -9.89 9.78 -8.92
CA ASP A 64 -8.86 10.81 -9.06
C ASP A 64 -7.61 10.51 -8.27
N SER A 65 -7.79 9.91 -7.10
CA SER A 65 -6.68 9.56 -6.24
C SER A 65 -6.97 8.32 -5.40
N ILE A 66 -5.87 7.69 -4.96
CA ILE A 66 -5.88 6.54 -4.07
C ILE A 66 -5.01 6.88 -2.87
N GLN A 67 -5.53 6.65 -1.66
CA GLN A 67 -4.78 6.81 -0.43
C GLN A 67 -4.68 5.48 0.29
N VAL A 68 -3.50 5.20 0.83
CA VAL A 68 -3.26 4.10 1.79
C VAL A 68 -2.72 4.73 3.06
N ILE A 69 -3.43 4.54 4.17
CA ILE A 69 -3.08 5.11 5.48
C ILE A 69 -3.03 3.97 6.48
N ASP A 70 -1.98 3.90 7.26
CA ASP A 70 -1.85 2.92 8.33
C ASP A 70 -1.54 3.58 9.68
N ASP A 71 -1.78 2.85 10.75
CA ASP A 71 -1.49 3.26 12.12
C ASP A 71 -0.27 2.55 12.72
N GLY A 72 0.66 2.14 11.85
CA GLY A 72 1.89 1.48 12.24
C GLY A 72 2.92 2.39 12.90
N ASP A 73 4.16 1.92 12.95
CA ASP A 73 5.27 2.61 13.63
C ASP A 73 5.61 3.98 13.03
N GLY A 74 5.19 4.22 11.77
CA GLY A 74 5.61 5.39 11.00
C GLY A 74 7.10 5.39 10.72
N ILE A 75 7.62 6.53 10.23
CA ILE A 75 9.05 6.68 9.93
C ILE A 75 9.55 7.98 10.57
N PRO A 76 10.42 7.89 11.58
CA PRO A 76 11.03 9.07 12.17
C PRO A 76 11.97 9.77 11.16
N TYR A 77 12.14 11.07 11.30
CA TYR A 77 12.93 11.88 10.37
C TYR A 77 14.37 11.39 10.23
N SER A 78 15.00 10.95 11.31
CA SER A 78 16.36 10.40 11.31
C SER A 78 16.51 9.16 10.39
N GLN A 79 15.44 8.39 10.21
CA GLN A 79 15.43 7.19 9.37
C GLN A 79 14.81 7.43 7.99
N PHE A 80 14.22 8.63 7.77
CA PHE A 80 13.43 8.89 6.58
C PHE A 80 14.27 8.82 5.30
N HIS A 81 15.47 9.39 5.31
CA HIS A 81 16.38 9.30 4.17
C HIS A 81 16.73 7.86 3.81
N GLU A 82 17.15 7.06 4.79
CA GLU A 82 17.54 5.66 4.57
C GLU A 82 16.35 4.80 4.10
N ARG A 83 15.18 5.01 4.71
CA ARG A 83 14.01 4.18 4.43
C ARG A 83 13.24 4.61 3.17
N ILE A 84 13.23 5.89 2.81
CA ILE A 84 12.42 6.42 1.71
C ILE A 84 13.28 6.92 0.54
N MET A 85 14.36 7.65 0.80
CA MET A 85 15.11 8.33 -0.26
C MET A 85 16.19 7.43 -0.90
N LYS A 86 16.70 6.46 -0.16
CA LYS A 86 17.74 5.57 -0.66
C LYS A 86 17.12 4.42 -1.45
N VAL A 87 17.32 4.41 -2.76
CA VAL A 87 16.85 3.36 -3.67
C VAL A 87 17.90 2.24 -3.77
N ALA A 88 17.46 1.00 -3.84
CA ALA A 88 18.31 -0.20 -3.98
C ALA A 88 19.30 -0.39 -2.81
N THR A 89 18.76 -0.55 -1.60
CA THR A 89 19.59 -0.98 -0.46
C THR A 89 19.65 -2.51 -0.36
N ASP A 90 20.84 -3.05 -0.24
CA ASP A 90 21.11 -4.49 -0.05
C ASP A 90 20.59 -5.04 1.29
N ASN A 91 19.97 -4.21 2.12
CA ASN A 91 19.66 -4.49 3.52
C ASN A 91 18.35 -5.24 3.78
N LYS A 92 17.57 -5.60 2.75
CA LYS A 92 16.41 -6.49 2.95
C LYS A 92 16.71 -7.84 2.29
N ALA A 93 16.82 -8.90 3.09
CA ALA A 93 16.82 -10.26 2.61
C ALA A 93 15.58 -10.48 1.72
N GLY A 94 15.77 -10.47 0.40
CA GLY A 94 14.73 -10.76 -0.59
C GLY A 94 14.02 -9.58 -1.25
N GLY A 95 14.44 -8.31 -1.06
CA GLY A 95 13.78 -7.19 -1.74
C GLY A 95 14.70 -6.01 -2.04
N LEU A 96 14.63 -5.47 -3.25
CA LEU A 96 15.41 -4.31 -3.71
C LEU A 96 15.04 -2.98 -3.02
N GLY A 97 14.17 -2.97 -2.02
CA GLY A 97 13.72 -1.75 -1.32
C GLY A 97 12.91 -0.78 -2.20
N ILE A 98 12.43 -1.23 -3.36
CA ILE A 98 11.72 -0.42 -4.36
C ILE A 98 10.20 -0.52 -4.26
N GLY A 99 9.66 -1.45 -3.44
CA GLY A 99 8.22 -1.71 -3.32
C GLY A 99 7.39 -0.47 -3.00
N ARG A 100 7.94 0.45 -2.20
CA ARG A 100 7.28 1.72 -1.87
C ARG A 100 7.02 2.63 -3.07
N PHE A 101 7.83 2.53 -4.13
CA PHE A 101 7.65 3.29 -5.36
C PHE A 101 6.63 2.66 -6.31
N GLY A 102 6.05 1.50 -5.96
CA GLY A 102 4.94 0.89 -6.70
C GLY A 102 3.77 1.85 -6.91
N ALA A 103 3.57 2.81 -6.00
CA ALA A 103 2.63 3.91 -6.15
C ALA A 103 2.79 4.66 -7.49
N LEU A 104 4.02 4.87 -7.95
CA LEU A 104 4.32 5.56 -9.22
C LEU A 104 3.99 4.72 -10.48
N GLN A 105 3.65 3.45 -10.31
CA GLN A 105 3.04 2.64 -11.38
C GLN A 105 1.53 2.86 -11.49
N ILE A 106 0.90 3.37 -10.43
CA ILE A 106 -0.55 3.62 -10.35
C ILE A 106 -0.87 5.05 -10.83
N GLY A 107 -0.06 6.02 -10.42
CA GLY A 107 -0.22 7.43 -10.77
C GLY A 107 1.11 8.15 -10.91
N ARG A 108 1.07 9.38 -11.44
CA ARG A 108 2.29 10.18 -11.70
C ARG A 108 2.82 10.89 -10.48
N THR A 109 1.99 11.07 -9.47
CA THR A 109 2.34 11.81 -8.25
C THR A 109 2.10 10.93 -7.05
N MET A 110 3.10 10.83 -6.18
CA MET A 110 3.05 10.14 -4.91
C MET A 110 3.40 11.11 -3.78
N SER A 111 2.48 11.33 -2.86
CA SER A 111 2.74 12.09 -1.63
C SER A 111 2.91 11.12 -0.47
N ILE A 112 3.94 11.31 0.34
CA ILE A 112 4.15 10.58 1.57
C ILE A 112 4.02 11.55 2.73
N ASN A 113 3.25 11.14 3.75
CA ASN A 113 3.15 11.85 5.02
C ASN A 113 3.24 10.83 6.16
N THR A 114 4.12 11.06 7.12
CA THR A 114 4.37 10.12 8.22
C THR A 114 4.68 10.81 9.52
N VAL A 115 4.26 10.21 10.60
CA VAL A 115 4.70 10.55 11.96
C VAL A 115 5.43 9.35 12.53
N GLY A 116 6.68 9.55 12.92
CA GLY A 116 7.49 8.53 13.60
C GLY A 116 8.05 9.03 14.92
N TYR A 117 8.38 8.11 15.81
CA TYR A 117 8.95 8.41 17.12
C TYR A 117 10.48 8.28 17.11
N GLU A 118 11.18 9.36 17.47
CA GLU A 118 12.62 9.42 17.64
C GLU A 118 12.97 9.00 19.07
N ALA A 119 13.32 7.73 19.26
CA ALA A 119 13.55 7.15 20.59
C ALA A 119 14.67 7.86 21.37
N GLU A 120 15.80 8.19 20.69
CA GLU A 120 16.95 8.86 21.33
C GLU A 120 16.61 10.29 21.76
N ALA A 121 15.89 11.02 20.92
CA ALA A 121 15.51 12.41 21.16
C ALA A 121 14.20 12.54 21.94
N LYS A 122 13.48 11.45 22.19
CA LYS A 122 12.18 11.37 22.89
C LYS A 122 11.15 12.35 22.33
N LYS A 123 11.05 12.43 21.01
CA LYS A 123 10.14 13.33 20.28
C LYS A 123 9.49 12.63 19.10
N TYR A 124 8.38 13.17 18.66
CA TYR A 124 7.73 12.78 17.40
C TYR A 124 8.18 13.70 16.28
N THR A 125 8.37 13.13 15.10
CA THR A 125 8.68 13.91 13.90
C THR A 125 7.62 13.64 12.85
N THR A 126 7.07 14.72 12.29
CA THR A 126 6.19 14.66 11.11
C THR A 126 7.01 14.99 9.89
N THR A 127 6.94 14.15 8.87
CA THR A 127 7.71 14.34 7.63
C THR A 127 6.79 14.15 6.43
N SER A 128 6.86 15.07 5.46
CA SER A 128 6.12 14.96 4.21
C SER A 128 6.96 15.31 3.00
N ILE A 129 6.76 14.54 1.92
CA ILE A 129 7.37 14.76 0.60
C ILE A 129 6.36 14.53 -0.51
N VAL A 130 6.65 15.07 -1.68
CA VAL A 130 5.94 14.79 -2.93
C VAL A 130 6.94 14.34 -3.98
N LEU A 131 6.67 13.21 -4.61
CA LEU A 131 7.46 12.65 -5.70
C LEU A 131 6.63 12.61 -6.97
N GLU A 132 7.18 13.10 -8.06
CA GLU A 132 6.56 13.06 -9.39
C GLU A 132 7.40 12.24 -10.35
N THR A 133 6.74 11.49 -11.24
CA THR A 133 7.44 10.69 -12.26
C THR A 133 8.26 11.54 -13.22
N SER A 134 7.92 12.82 -13.39
CA SER A 134 8.67 13.80 -14.17
C SER A 134 10.10 14.02 -13.65
N LEU A 135 10.32 13.90 -12.34
CA LEU A 135 11.64 14.02 -11.72
C LEU A 135 12.64 12.96 -12.20
N PHE A 136 12.14 11.86 -12.75
CA PHE A 136 12.91 10.66 -13.10
C PHE A 136 13.09 10.48 -14.62
N GLN A 137 12.66 11.43 -15.44
CA GLN A 137 12.67 11.28 -16.91
C GLN A 137 14.02 11.56 -17.56
N ASN A 138 14.90 12.30 -16.89
CA ASN A 138 16.21 12.64 -17.43
C ASN A 138 17.22 11.53 -17.13
N GLY A 139 17.74 10.88 -18.17
CA GLY A 139 18.50 9.62 -18.15
C GLY A 139 19.89 9.64 -17.49
N GLU A 140 20.25 10.63 -16.69
CA GLU A 140 21.53 10.72 -15.98
C GLU A 140 21.36 10.47 -14.50
N LEU A 141 22.41 9.93 -13.88
CA LEU A 141 22.52 9.80 -12.42
C LEU A 141 22.47 11.22 -11.83
N GLN A 142 21.27 11.65 -11.42
CA GLN A 142 21.10 12.95 -10.80
C GLN A 142 20.87 12.75 -9.29
N GLU A 143 21.59 13.52 -8.51
CA GLU A 143 21.18 13.79 -7.14
C GLU A 143 19.95 14.70 -7.23
N LEU A 144 18.78 14.09 -7.03
CA LEU A 144 17.54 14.82 -7.02
C LEU A 144 17.36 15.48 -5.67
N GLU A 145 17.21 16.80 -5.67
CA GLU A 145 16.83 17.57 -4.50
C GLU A 145 15.29 17.57 -4.38
N ILE A 146 14.78 16.96 -3.34
CA ILE A 146 13.34 16.85 -3.09
C ILE A 146 12.99 17.70 -1.87
N PRO A 147 12.08 18.68 -2.02
CA PRO A 147 11.59 19.45 -0.89
C PRO A 147 10.91 18.54 0.14
N CYS A 148 11.38 18.62 1.36
CA CYS A 148 10.85 17.88 2.50
C CYS A 148 10.37 18.85 3.57
N ASN A 149 9.13 18.73 3.98
CA ASN A 149 8.58 19.46 5.11
C ASN A 149 8.71 18.61 6.37
N THR A 150 9.29 19.16 7.42
CA THR A 150 9.40 18.47 8.71
C THR A 150 9.00 19.36 9.87
N SER A 151 8.43 18.74 10.90
CA SER A 151 8.15 19.36 12.21
C SER A 151 8.38 18.37 13.33
N GLU A 152 8.60 18.88 14.53
CA GLU A 152 8.89 18.10 15.71
C GLU A 152 7.92 18.45 16.84
N SER A 153 7.60 17.47 17.69
CA SER A 153 6.80 17.65 18.91
C SER A 153 7.30 16.72 20.02
N THR A 154 7.35 17.25 21.23
CA THR A 154 7.57 16.45 22.44
C THR A 154 6.26 15.92 23.02
N GLU A 155 5.13 16.46 22.58
CA GLU A 155 3.81 15.94 22.93
C GLU A 155 3.54 14.66 22.14
N TYR A 156 2.75 13.75 22.71
CA TYR A 156 2.35 12.52 22.05
C TYR A 156 1.57 12.83 20.77
N ILE A 157 2.05 12.27 19.67
CA ILE A 157 1.32 12.22 18.40
C ILE A 157 1.22 10.75 17.99
N LYS A 158 0.02 10.28 17.61
CA LYS A 158 -0.14 8.92 17.09
C LYS A 158 0.72 8.75 15.84
N THR A 159 1.53 7.69 15.82
CA THR A 159 2.33 7.33 14.64
C THR A 159 1.43 6.86 13.50
N TYR A 160 1.85 7.15 12.27
CA TYR A 160 1.18 6.68 11.06
C TYR A 160 2.11 6.78 9.86
N TYR A 161 1.74 6.09 8.80
CA TYR A 161 2.31 6.29 7.47
C TYR A 161 1.17 6.39 6.45
N ALA A 162 1.22 7.41 5.61
CA ALA A 162 0.21 7.67 4.60
C ALA A 162 0.87 7.90 3.24
N VAL A 163 0.35 7.23 2.23
CA VAL A 163 0.70 7.44 0.81
C VAL A 163 -0.56 7.88 0.08
N ALA A 164 -0.49 9.02 -0.61
CA ALA A 164 -1.53 9.44 -1.54
C ALA A 164 -0.97 9.43 -2.97
N ILE A 165 -1.74 8.83 -3.87
CA ILE A 165 -1.41 8.68 -5.28
C ILE A 165 -2.42 9.48 -6.09
N SER A 166 -1.94 10.39 -6.93
CA SER A 166 -2.79 11.22 -7.79
C SER A 166 -2.27 11.24 -9.23
N ASN A 167 -3.00 11.91 -10.12
CA ASN A 167 -2.72 11.88 -11.55
C ASN A 167 -2.65 10.44 -12.08
N LEU A 168 -3.71 9.66 -11.84
CA LEU A 168 -3.80 8.23 -12.15
C LEU A 168 -3.73 7.97 -13.64
N TYR A 169 -3.17 6.80 -14.03
CA TYR A 169 -3.00 6.42 -15.44
C TYR A 169 -4.26 5.84 -16.11
N GLN A 170 -5.40 5.89 -15.47
CA GLN A 170 -6.63 5.19 -15.86
C GLN A 170 -7.15 5.52 -17.29
N TYR A 171 -6.88 6.73 -17.77
CA TYR A 171 -7.42 7.20 -19.07
C TYR A 171 -6.38 7.29 -20.18
N GLU A 172 -5.12 6.98 -19.90
CA GLU A 172 -4.13 7.07 -20.96
C GLU A 172 -4.30 5.95 -21.96
N GLN A 173 -4.55 6.31 -23.21
CA GLN A 173 -4.39 5.45 -24.38
C GLN A 173 -2.90 5.20 -24.63
N THR A 174 -2.18 4.78 -23.62
CA THR A 174 -0.77 4.44 -23.80
C THR A 174 -0.69 3.03 -24.36
N THR A 175 0.18 2.85 -25.35
CA THR A 175 0.54 1.55 -25.93
C THR A 175 1.09 0.57 -24.88
N LYS A 176 1.34 1.03 -23.67
CA LYS A 176 1.83 0.22 -22.53
C LYS A 176 0.69 -0.13 -21.60
N LYS A 177 0.07 -1.29 -21.82
CA LYS A 177 -0.98 -1.89 -20.97
C LYS A 177 -0.64 -1.93 -19.45
N LYS A 178 0.63 -1.77 -19.07
CA LYS A 178 1.12 -1.88 -17.69
C LYS A 178 0.78 -0.68 -16.80
N ASN A 179 0.50 0.48 -17.37
CA ASN A 179 0.22 1.71 -16.61
C ASN A 179 -1.28 2.05 -16.52
N LYS A 180 -2.15 1.17 -16.99
CA LYS A 180 -3.61 1.34 -16.86
C LYS A 180 -4.05 0.74 -15.52
N LEU A 181 -5.01 1.38 -14.83
CA LEU A 181 -5.63 0.76 -13.65
C LEU A 181 -6.21 -0.61 -14.04
N SER A 182 -5.94 -1.59 -13.20
CA SER A 182 -6.46 -2.95 -13.37
C SER A 182 -7.93 -3.03 -12.94
N CYS A 183 -8.63 -4.06 -13.39
CA CYS A 183 -10.09 -4.21 -13.21
C CYS A 183 -10.54 -4.27 -11.75
N GLU A 184 -9.66 -4.55 -10.82
CA GLU A 184 -9.95 -4.49 -9.39
C GLU A 184 -10.38 -3.09 -8.94
N PHE A 185 -9.94 -2.05 -9.66
CA PHE A 185 -10.30 -0.65 -9.38
C PHE A 185 -11.58 -0.19 -10.09
N ASP A 186 -12.24 -1.03 -10.86
CA ASP A 186 -13.44 -0.64 -11.62
C ASP A 186 -14.67 -0.38 -10.72
N SER A 187 -14.68 -0.93 -9.50
CA SER A 187 -15.75 -0.69 -8.52
C SER A 187 -15.29 -0.96 -7.09
N LEU A 188 -16.00 -0.37 -6.11
CA LEU A 188 -15.77 -0.67 -4.68
C LEU A 188 -15.95 -2.16 -4.34
N PRO A 189 -16.97 -2.86 -4.84
CA PRO A 189 -17.08 -4.30 -4.61
C PRO A 189 -15.89 -5.09 -5.16
N ASN A 190 -15.35 -4.72 -6.31
CA ASN A 190 -14.22 -5.43 -6.91
C ASN A 190 -12.94 -5.26 -6.06
N ILE A 191 -12.62 -4.05 -5.63
CA ILE A 191 -11.42 -3.82 -4.81
C ILE A 191 -11.55 -4.50 -3.44
N LYS A 192 -12.76 -4.46 -2.81
CA LYS A 192 -13.02 -5.15 -1.55
C LYS A 192 -12.84 -6.66 -1.69
N GLN A 193 -13.38 -7.25 -2.76
CA GLN A 193 -13.21 -8.67 -3.07
C GLN A 193 -11.73 -9.02 -3.28
N ALA A 194 -11.00 -8.25 -4.07
CA ALA A 194 -9.59 -8.50 -4.36
C ALA A 194 -8.70 -8.37 -3.11
N LEU A 195 -9.02 -7.43 -2.21
CA LEU A 195 -8.34 -7.31 -0.91
C LEU A 195 -8.63 -8.51 -0.01
N PHE A 196 -9.89 -8.94 0.06
CA PHE A 196 -10.26 -10.13 0.81
C PHE A 196 -9.53 -11.38 0.31
N GLU A 197 -9.48 -11.59 -1.01
CA GLU A 197 -8.75 -12.71 -1.63
C GLU A 197 -7.23 -12.65 -1.37
N SER A 198 -6.68 -11.45 -1.19
CA SER A 198 -5.24 -11.25 -0.94
C SER A 198 -4.86 -11.39 0.53
N TYR A 199 -5.76 -11.02 1.46
CA TYR A 199 -5.49 -10.95 2.89
C TYR A 199 -6.53 -11.69 3.75
N PRO A 200 -6.96 -12.92 3.37
CA PRO A 200 -8.06 -13.59 4.04
C PRO A 200 -7.76 -13.84 5.52
N PHE A 201 -6.55 -14.28 5.87
CA PHE A 201 -6.18 -14.55 7.26
C PHE A 201 -6.25 -13.30 8.14
N ASN A 202 -5.74 -12.17 7.65
CA ASN A 202 -5.75 -10.93 8.42
C ASN A 202 -7.17 -10.45 8.70
N ILE A 203 -8.07 -10.60 7.70
CA ILE A 203 -9.48 -10.21 7.80
C ILE A 203 -10.23 -11.20 8.71
N PHE A 204 -9.99 -12.51 8.58
CA PHE A 204 -10.69 -13.54 9.38
C PHE A 204 -10.34 -13.49 10.87
N GLU A 205 -9.08 -13.29 11.18
CA GLU A 205 -8.61 -13.26 12.56
C GLU A 205 -8.75 -11.88 13.20
N GLY A 206 -9.07 -10.85 12.39
CA GLY A 206 -9.19 -9.47 12.86
C GLY A 206 -7.88 -8.87 13.38
N ASN A 207 -6.75 -9.49 13.02
CA ASN A 207 -5.42 -9.02 13.46
C ASN A 207 -5.07 -7.66 12.88
N ILE A 208 -5.61 -7.38 11.68
CA ILE A 208 -5.50 -6.11 10.98
C ILE A 208 -6.88 -5.74 10.46
N ARG A 209 -7.31 -4.53 10.76
CA ARG A 209 -8.57 -3.96 10.25
C ARG A 209 -8.31 -3.30 8.91
N PHE A 210 -8.93 -3.82 7.85
CA PHE A 210 -8.93 -3.22 6.53
C PHE A 210 -10.18 -2.37 6.36
N ILE A 211 -10.02 -1.12 6.00
CA ILE A 211 -11.11 -0.17 5.81
C ILE A 211 -11.02 0.39 4.39
N VAL A 212 -12.08 0.25 3.61
CA VAL A 212 -12.15 0.75 2.24
C VAL A 212 -13.26 1.79 2.14
N ASN A 213 -12.91 3.04 1.86
CA ASN A 213 -13.84 4.19 1.84
C ASN A 213 -14.75 4.23 3.08
N GLY A 214 -14.16 4.05 4.26
CA GLY A 214 -14.87 4.06 5.54
C GLY A 214 -15.53 2.74 5.94
N ASP A 215 -15.70 1.78 5.03
CA ASP A 215 -16.26 0.46 5.33
C ASP A 215 -15.18 -0.52 5.76
N GLU A 216 -15.32 -1.09 6.95
CA GLU A 216 -14.44 -2.13 7.44
C GLU A 216 -14.74 -3.47 6.77
N LEU A 217 -13.71 -4.12 6.24
CA LEU A 217 -13.85 -5.44 5.66
C LEU A 217 -13.98 -6.49 6.77
N SER A 218 -15.05 -7.26 6.72
CA SER A 218 -15.31 -8.34 7.65
C SER A 218 -15.56 -9.65 6.93
N ARG A 219 -15.35 -10.76 7.62
CA ARG A 219 -15.60 -12.10 7.11
C ARG A 219 -17.03 -12.27 6.62
N GLU A 220 -17.99 -11.68 7.31
CA GLU A 220 -19.43 -11.82 7.04
C GLU A 220 -19.84 -11.27 5.68
N GLN A 221 -19.08 -10.33 5.14
CA GLN A 221 -19.32 -9.75 3.80
C GLN A 221 -19.01 -10.73 2.67
N PHE A 222 -18.10 -11.70 2.91
CA PHE A 222 -17.56 -12.57 1.87
C PHE A 222 -17.83 -14.05 2.07
N CYS A 223 -18.20 -14.48 3.28
CA CYS A 223 -18.39 -15.87 3.61
C CYS A 223 -19.84 -16.20 3.91
N ILE A 224 -20.26 -17.41 3.53
CA ILE A 224 -21.61 -17.93 3.77
C ILE A 224 -21.55 -18.99 4.87
N GLY A 225 -22.35 -18.80 5.92
CA GLY A 225 -22.53 -19.78 7.00
C GLY A 225 -21.33 -19.85 7.95
N THR A 226 -21.31 -20.89 8.77
CA THR A 226 -20.24 -21.16 9.74
C THR A 226 -19.11 -21.97 9.10
N PRO A 227 -17.84 -21.74 9.49
CA PRO A 227 -16.73 -22.53 8.98
C PRO A 227 -16.85 -24.00 9.39
N CYS A 228 -16.48 -24.89 8.50
CA CYS A 228 -16.21 -26.29 8.86
C CYS A 228 -14.79 -26.37 9.42
N ILE A 229 -14.65 -26.78 10.68
CA ILE A 229 -13.32 -26.90 11.33
C ILE A 229 -12.94 -28.38 11.37
N LYS A 230 -11.74 -28.70 10.89
CA LYS A 230 -11.13 -30.03 10.99
C LYS A 230 -9.80 -29.92 11.67
N THR A 231 -9.52 -30.78 12.64
CA THR A 231 -8.21 -30.88 13.28
C THR A 231 -7.41 -31.96 12.57
N ALA A 232 -6.15 -31.64 12.26
CA ALA A 232 -5.19 -32.56 11.70
C ALA A 232 -3.88 -32.49 12.49
N ILE A 233 -3.12 -33.58 12.49
CA ILE A 233 -1.76 -33.60 13.06
C ILE A 233 -0.80 -33.32 11.91
N PHE A 234 0.06 -32.33 12.09
CA PHE A 234 1.18 -32.03 11.21
C PHE A 234 2.48 -32.37 11.90
N THR A 235 3.32 -33.20 11.28
CA THR A 235 4.62 -33.56 11.78
C THR A 235 5.68 -32.78 11.00
N ASP A 236 6.57 -32.03 11.68
CA ASP A 236 7.65 -31.28 11.06
C ASP A 236 8.80 -32.21 10.62
N VAL A 237 9.78 -31.64 9.93
CA VAL A 237 10.96 -32.36 9.43
C VAL A 237 11.86 -32.91 10.54
N GLN A 238 11.65 -32.47 11.78
CA GLN A 238 12.37 -32.93 12.98
C GLN A 238 11.59 -34.02 13.74
N GLY A 239 10.39 -34.38 13.29
CA GLY A 239 9.53 -35.38 13.90
C GLY A 239 8.64 -34.87 15.04
N ASN A 240 8.47 -33.56 15.20
CA ASN A 240 7.57 -32.98 16.20
C ASN A 240 6.15 -32.91 15.66
N ASP A 241 5.16 -33.30 16.47
CA ASP A 241 3.74 -33.26 16.12
C ASP A 241 3.08 -31.98 16.59
N TYR A 242 2.31 -31.34 15.68
CA TYR A 242 1.53 -30.15 15.93
C TYR A 242 0.07 -30.41 15.60
N ASN A 243 -0.86 -30.06 16.52
CA ASN A 243 -2.27 -30.03 16.23
C ASN A 243 -2.61 -28.78 15.43
N VAL A 244 -3.11 -28.96 14.21
CA VAL A 244 -3.47 -27.87 13.30
C VAL A 244 -4.98 -27.88 13.09
N ASN A 245 -5.63 -26.75 13.35
CA ASN A 245 -7.04 -26.55 13.03
C ASN A 245 -7.17 -25.99 11.61
N LEU A 246 -7.80 -26.75 10.73
CA LEU A 246 -8.09 -26.35 9.35
C LEU A 246 -9.51 -25.77 9.31
N HIS A 247 -9.63 -24.51 8.96
CA HIS A 247 -10.91 -23.80 8.83
C HIS A 247 -11.27 -23.70 7.35
N PHE A 248 -12.40 -24.31 6.99
CA PHE A 248 -12.95 -24.28 5.63
C PHE A 248 -14.11 -23.31 5.59
N TYR A 249 -13.99 -22.24 4.79
CA TYR A 249 -15.03 -21.25 4.59
C TYR A 249 -15.67 -21.41 3.22
N LYS A 250 -16.99 -21.33 3.16
CA LYS A 250 -17.71 -21.18 1.90
C LYS A 250 -17.71 -19.71 1.53
N VAL A 251 -16.98 -19.35 0.48
CA VAL A 251 -16.88 -17.97 -0.01
C VAL A 251 -18.03 -17.70 -0.98
N ASN A 252 -18.65 -16.52 -0.84
CA ASN A 252 -19.63 -16.02 -1.79
C ASN A 252 -18.85 -15.40 -2.97
N LEU A 253 -18.40 -16.23 -3.89
CA LEU A 253 -17.87 -15.76 -5.16
C LEU A 253 -19.05 -15.21 -5.94
N LYS A 254 -19.11 -13.90 -6.18
CA LYS A 254 -19.96 -13.36 -7.23
C LYS A 254 -19.55 -14.09 -8.52
N GLU A 255 -20.52 -14.69 -9.20
CA GLU A 255 -20.28 -15.22 -10.53
C GLU A 255 -19.59 -14.14 -11.34
N LYS A 256 -18.33 -14.39 -11.71
CA LYS A 256 -17.71 -13.62 -12.78
C LYS A 256 -18.60 -13.93 -13.96
N ASP A 257 -19.27 -12.92 -14.53
CA ASP A 257 -19.92 -13.03 -15.80
C ASP A 257 -18.86 -13.56 -16.78
N ILE A 258 -18.91 -14.87 -16.98
CA ILE A 258 -18.17 -15.55 -18.02
C ILE A 258 -18.97 -15.21 -19.28
N SER A 259 -18.69 -14.04 -19.85
CA SER A 259 -19.10 -13.80 -21.22
C SER A 259 -18.31 -14.77 -22.10
N VAL A 260 -19.02 -15.81 -22.56
CA VAL A 260 -18.58 -16.74 -23.59
C VAL A 260 -18.37 -16.00 -24.91
#